data_7be1dd68f53472d5f519e6a2ee4740f5
#
_entry.id   7be1dd68f53472d5f519e6a2ee4740f5
#
_cell.length_a   1.000
_cell.length_b   1.000
_cell.length_c   1.000
_cell.angle_alpha   90.00
_cell.angle_beta   90.00
_cell.angle_gamma   90.00
#
_symmetry.space_group_name_H-M   'P 1'
#
loop_
_entity.id
_entity.type
_entity.pdbx_description
1 polymer ?
#
loop_
_entity_poly.entity_id
_entity_poly.type
_entity_poly.pdbx_seq_one_letter_code
_entity_poly.pdbx_strand_id
1 'polypeptide(L)'
;FWATLAVAEQDFDGSGDLCIRCHSSSGWLAGRSTPTDGSALSTSHDSSGIECDTCHRMTNPNQTEYLGVQTYPFIANDEKSPATGYYGAGQYVMWPGVGKLGPYANSVTKHPSLNSKFHRSPDFCGTCHDVSNPVTGDLAHNNGAQFPLAKGTYSGVLGSPVQGKAAFNNFPYKYGVVERTYSEYKASVWPTFKVSDYSYLPADLKAGSIAAAYNSAQLAGKGGDYEDGDTRYFTCQTCHLSPVAGQAASTLHNEPKTRKDMPLHNLTGGNYWVPQAIKYLDAQGKLRLGGGLTADQIAAIDDGVVRAKANLAQAASLKVSGNTLKVTNLTGHKLISGYPEGRRMWLNTKWYNARGTLLREDGKYGPMTVTVDGVQRQVNT
;
A
#
# COMPACT_ATOMS: atom_id res chain seq x y z
N PHE A 1 -3.50 12.49 -6.18
CA PHE A 1 -3.81 12.94 -4.81
C PHE A 1 -4.79 14.12 -4.80
N TRP A 2 -4.42 15.30 -5.35
CA TRP A 2 -5.24 16.52 -5.25
C TRP A 2 -6.64 16.41 -5.87
N ALA A 3 -6.76 15.76 -7.02
CA ALA A 3 -8.07 15.54 -7.66
C ALA A 3 -8.96 14.64 -6.79
N THR A 4 -8.40 13.57 -6.25
CA THR A 4 -9.11 12.65 -5.36
C THR A 4 -9.51 13.33 -4.05
N LEU A 5 -8.61 14.14 -3.47
CA LEU A 5 -8.90 14.91 -2.26
C LEU A 5 -10.05 15.89 -2.51
N ALA A 6 -10.01 16.62 -3.63
CA ALA A 6 -11.07 17.58 -3.97
C ALA A 6 -12.44 16.90 -4.18
N VAL A 7 -12.47 15.72 -4.80
CA VAL A 7 -13.72 14.94 -4.93
C VAL A 7 -14.19 14.45 -3.58
N ALA A 8 -13.29 13.90 -2.76
CA ALA A 8 -13.63 13.39 -1.44
C ALA A 8 -14.20 14.49 -0.53
N GLU A 9 -13.63 15.70 -0.56
CA GLU A 9 -14.15 16.85 0.19
C GLU A 9 -15.56 17.28 -0.23
N GLN A 10 -15.93 17.07 -1.51
CA GLN A 10 -17.29 17.34 -1.99
C GLN A 10 -18.29 16.30 -1.47
N ASP A 11 -17.85 15.03 -1.39
CA ASP A 11 -18.71 13.94 -0.93
C ASP A 11 -18.82 13.90 0.59
N PHE A 12 -17.72 14.18 1.26
CA PHE A 12 -17.61 14.12 2.72
C PHE A 12 -16.70 15.23 3.22
N ASP A 13 -17.27 16.26 3.81
CA ASP A 13 -16.57 17.42 4.36
C ASP A 13 -15.58 17.01 5.45
N GLY A 14 -14.35 17.45 5.33
CA GLY A 14 -13.27 17.08 6.23
C GLY A 14 -12.55 15.78 5.88
N SER A 15 -12.91 15.11 4.79
CA SER A 15 -12.27 13.84 4.38
C SER A 15 -10.82 14.01 3.94
N GLY A 16 -10.41 15.20 3.55
CA GLY A 16 -9.03 15.50 3.19
C GLY A 16 -8.04 15.31 4.34
N ASP A 17 -8.48 15.43 5.58
CA ASP A 17 -7.66 15.08 6.74
C ASP A 17 -7.20 13.62 6.68
N LEU A 18 -8.08 12.68 6.35
CA LEU A 18 -7.74 11.26 6.16
C LEU A 18 -6.72 11.06 5.03
N CYS A 19 -6.85 11.79 3.94
CA CYS A 19 -5.91 11.73 2.83
C CYS A 19 -4.52 12.22 3.26
N ILE A 20 -4.47 13.37 3.92
CA ILE A 20 -3.22 14.03 4.32
C ILE A 20 -2.45 13.20 5.34
N ARG A 21 -3.11 12.49 6.25
CA ARG A 21 -2.47 11.59 7.22
C ARG A 21 -1.46 10.64 6.59
N CYS A 22 -1.83 10.04 5.47
CA CYS A 22 -1.02 9.01 4.81
C CYS A 22 -0.16 9.58 3.68
N HIS A 23 -0.51 10.74 3.10
CA HIS A 23 0.19 11.31 1.96
C HIS A 23 1.14 12.44 2.29
N SER A 24 0.99 13.06 3.47
CA SER A 24 1.89 14.08 4.02
C SER A 24 1.83 14.03 5.55
N SER A 25 2.36 12.95 6.12
CA SER A 25 2.21 12.66 7.55
C SER A 25 2.82 13.73 8.45
N SER A 26 3.97 14.30 8.07
CA SER A 26 4.59 15.41 8.80
C SER A 26 3.73 16.67 8.76
N GLY A 27 3.11 16.97 7.63
CA GLY A 27 2.14 18.06 7.50
C GLY A 27 0.94 17.86 8.41
N TRP A 28 0.42 16.64 8.46
CA TRP A 28 -0.69 16.31 9.33
C TRP A 28 -0.32 16.41 10.81
N LEU A 29 0.81 15.85 11.24
CA LEU A 29 1.32 15.92 12.62
C LEU A 29 1.58 17.35 13.08
N ALA A 30 1.93 18.24 12.15
CA ALA A 30 2.14 19.66 12.40
C ALA A 30 0.85 20.51 12.32
N GLY A 31 -0.32 19.87 12.18
CA GLY A 31 -1.62 20.54 12.12
C GLY A 31 -1.95 21.21 10.78
N ARG A 32 -1.16 20.95 9.73
CA ARG A 32 -1.36 21.54 8.39
C ARG A 32 -2.37 20.78 7.52
N SER A 33 -3.13 19.85 8.10
CA SER A 33 -4.31 19.27 7.47
C SER A 33 -5.57 20.12 7.66
N THR A 34 -5.46 21.27 8.32
CA THR A 34 -6.55 22.22 8.48
C THR A 34 -6.17 23.55 7.81
N PRO A 35 -6.92 23.99 6.78
CA PRO A 35 -8.13 23.37 6.19
C PRO A 35 -7.86 22.01 5.51
N THR A 36 -8.90 21.17 5.47
CA THR A 36 -8.77 19.79 4.96
C THR A 36 -8.64 19.69 3.43
N ASP A 37 -8.82 20.78 2.71
CA ASP A 37 -8.55 20.92 1.28
C ASP A 37 -7.05 20.89 0.91
N GLY A 38 -6.17 20.77 1.92
CA GLY A 38 -4.72 20.75 1.79
C GLY A 38 -4.08 22.11 1.46
N SER A 39 -4.81 23.21 1.57
CA SER A 39 -4.28 24.56 1.29
C SER A 39 -3.21 25.02 2.27
N ALA A 40 -3.20 24.46 3.49
CA ALA A 40 -2.19 24.74 4.50
C ALA A 40 -0.88 23.96 4.31
N LEU A 41 -0.85 22.95 3.41
CA LEU A 41 0.38 22.22 3.11
C LEU A 41 1.39 23.10 2.38
N SER A 42 2.65 22.97 2.77
CA SER A 42 3.75 23.83 2.31
C SER A 42 4.79 23.04 1.53
N THR A 43 5.24 23.59 0.40
CA THR A 43 6.30 22.98 -0.41
C THR A 43 7.60 22.80 0.38
N SER A 44 7.93 23.70 1.28
CA SER A 44 9.18 23.65 2.05
C SER A 44 9.20 22.56 3.13
N HIS A 45 8.03 22.07 3.56
CA HIS A 45 7.92 21.14 4.68
C HIS A 45 7.19 19.85 4.35
N ASP A 46 6.28 19.85 3.37
CA ASP A 46 5.34 18.75 3.17
C ASP A 46 5.48 18.05 1.83
N SER A 47 6.48 18.43 1.02
CA SER A 47 6.70 17.86 -0.31
C SER A 47 7.31 16.45 -0.31
N SER A 48 7.88 16.02 0.83
CA SER A 48 8.54 14.71 0.95
C SER A 48 7.56 13.54 1.06
N GLY A 49 6.27 13.80 1.28
CA GLY A 49 5.26 12.76 1.46
C GLY A 49 5.43 12.02 2.79
N ILE A 50 5.81 10.75 2.74
CA ILE A 50 6.11 9.95 3.93
C ILE A 50 7.61 10.00 4.21
N GLU A 51 7.99 10.58 5.32
CA GLU A 51 9.37 10.76 5.72
C GLU A 51 9.88 9.58 6.57
N CYS A 52 11.21 9.45 6.65
CA CYS A 52 11.86 8.41 7.44
C CYS A 52 11.36 8.39 8.90
N ASP A 53 11.24 9.57 9.49
CA ASP A 53 10.80 9.72 10.88
C ASP A 53 9.37 9.28 11.12
N THR A 54 8.49 9.44 10.14
CA THR A 54 7.12 8.95 10.24
C THR A 54 7.12 7.44 10.50
N CYS A 55 7.80 6.67 9.66
CA CYS A 55 7.90 5.23 9.81
C CYS A 55 8.72 4.83 11.04
N HIS A 56 9.91 5.44 11.22
CA HIS A 56 10.84 5.04 12.28
C HIS A 56 10.51 5.62 13.66
N ARG A 57 9.37 6.26 13.81
CA ARG A 57 8.76 6.63 15.10
C ARG A 57 7.40 5.99 15.35
N MET A 58 6.86 5.25 14.39
CA MET A 58 5.64 4.48 14.61
C MET A 58 5.92 3.31 15.55
N THR A 59 5.09 3.15 16.56
CA THR A 59 5.12 2.00 17.47
C THR A 59 3.84 1.18 17.35
N ASN A 60 3.89 -0.06 17.83
CA ASN A 60 2.75 -0.96 17.77
C ASN A 60 1.59 -0.41 18.62
N PRO A 61 0.40 -0.17 18.04
CA PRO A 61 -0.76 0.33 18.78
C PRO A 61 -1.22 -0.58 19.92
N ASN A 62 -0.87 -1.87 19.90
CA ASN A 62 -1.21 -2.81 20.97
C ASN A 62 -0.35 -2.66 22.24
N GLN A 63 0.59 -1.72 22.25
CA GLN A 63 1.47 -1.39 23.37
C GLN A 63 2.36 -2.55 23.87
N THR A 64 2.54 -3.59 23.07
CA THR A 64 3.36 -4.75 23.46
C THR A 64 4.87 -4.49 23.39
N GLU A 65 5.30 -3.44 22.69
CA GLU A 65 6.71 -3.07 22.55
C GLU A 65 7.04 -1.77 23.29
N TYR A 66 6.44 -0.67 22.85
CA TYR A 66 6.69 0.67 23.37
C TYR A 66 5.38 1.42 23.51
N LEU A 67 5.25 2.14 24.62
CA LEU A 67 4.12 3.00 24.87
C LEU A 67 4.27 4.26 24.01
N GLY A 68 3.42 4.37 23.01
CA GLY A 68 3.37 5.53 22.12
C GLY A 68 2.23 6.48 22.45
N VAL A 69 2.22 7.60 21.77
CA VAL A 69 1.16 8.61 21.83
C VAL A 69 0.30 8.46 20.57
N GLN A 70 -0.99 8.28 20.77
CA GLN A 70 -1.95 8.30 19.68
C GLN A 70 -2.06 9.70 19.12
N THR A 71 -2.07 9.79 17.79
CA THR A 71 -2.26 11.05 17.09
C THR A 71 -3.74 11.28 16.89
N TYR A 72 -4.23 12.36 17.49
CA TYR A 72 -5.63 12.75 17.38
C TYR A 72 -5.90 13.44 16.02
N PRO A 73 -7.10 13.32 15.42
CA PRO A 73 -8.25 12.57 15.90
C PRO A 73 -8.26 11.09 15.44
N PHE A 74 -8.66 10.21 16.35
CA PHE A 74 -9.01 8.82 16.04
C PHE A 74 -10.52 8.72 15.87
N ILE A 75 -10.97 8.43 14.68
CA ILE A 75 -12.40 8.47 14.37
C ILE A 75 -13.00 7.06 14.37
N ALA A 76 -12.25 6.09 13.86
CA ALA A 76 -12.72 4.73 13.66
C ALA A 76 -12.19 3.74 14.70
N ASN A 77 -11.39 4.19 15.66
CA ASN A 77 -10.81 3.37 16.70
C ASN A 77 -11.34 3.75 18.08
N ASP A 78 -11.40 2.80 18.98
CA ASP A 78 -11.61 3.08 20.38
C ASP A 78 -10.26 3.42 21.03
N GLU A 79 -10.03 4.68 21.29
CA GLU A 79 -8.82 5.19 21.91
C GLU A 79 -8.55 4.60 23.30
N LYS A 80 -9.58 4.09 23.97
CA LYS A 80 -9.48 3.47 25.28
C LYS A 80 -8.99 2.04 25.24
N SER A 81 -9.03 1.42 24.06
CA SER A 81 -8.65 0.02 23.85
C SER A 81 -7.76 -0.16 22.63
N PRO A 82 -6.57 0.48 22.57
CA PRO A 82 -5.70 0.41 21.40
C PRO A 82 -5.23 -1.01 21.07
N ALA A 83 -5.12 -1.90 22.05
CA ALA A 83 -4.72 -3.29 21.84
C ALA A 83 -5.72 -4.11 21.00
N THR A 84 -6.99 -3.73 21.01
CA THR A 84 -8.06 -4.36 20.21
C THR A 84 -8.49 -3.46 19.06
N GLY A 85 -7.83 -2.33 18.91
CA GLY A 85 -8.20 -1.27 18.02
C GLY A 85 -8.01 -1.59 16.55
N TYR A 86 -8.44 -0.67 15.77
CA TYR A 86 -8.37 -0.67 14.34
C TYR A 86 -7.11 0.06 13.87
N TYR A 87 -6.32 -0.57 13.04
CA TYR A 87 -5.02 -0.05 12.64
C TYR A 87 -5.02 0.82 11.39
N GLY A 88 -6.09 0.80 10.60
CA GLY A 88 -6.17 1.49 9.32
C GLY A 88 -6.50 2.98 9.41
N ALA A 89 -6.76 3.60 8.26
CA ALA A 89 -7.13 5.00 8.09
C ALA A 89 -6.10 6.00 8.67
N GLY A 90 -4.80 5.66 8.65
CA GLY A 90 -3.74 6.50 9.17
C GLY A 90 -3.75 6.67 10.70
N GLN A 91 -4.29 5.71 11.41
CA GLN A 91 -4.35 5.75 12.87
C GLN A 91 -3.05 5.21 13.48
N TYR A 92 -1.98 5.91 13.27
CA TYR A 92 -0.67 5.52 13.80
C TYR A 92 -0.45 6.06 15.21
N VAL A 93 0.36 5.32 15.97
CA VAL A 93 0.81 5.67 17.31
C VAL A 93 2.29 5.99 17.25
N MET A 94 2.68 7.14 17.77
CA MET A 94 4.03 7.66 17.64
C MET A 94 4.82 7.52 18.92
N TRP A 95 6.05 7.01 18.81
CA TRP A 95 7.01 7.01 19.88
C TRP A 95 7.46 8.44 20.22
N PRO A 96 7.26 8.93 21.45
CA PRO A 96 7.57 10.31 21.80
C PRO A 96 9.06 10.54 22.11
N GLY A 97 9.84 9.48 22.32
CA GLY A 97 11.25 9.57 22.68
C GLY A 97 12.17 9.88 21.50
N VAL A 98 13.44 10.08 21.78
CA VAL A 98 14.47 10.49 20.79
C VAL A 98 15.00 9.30 19.94
N GLY A 99 14.73 8.07 20.34
CA GLY A 99 15.18 6.88 19.62
C GLY A 99 14.40 6.65 18.33
N LYS A 100 15.03 6.03 17.34
CA LYS A 100 14.39 5.53 16.12
C LYS A 100 14.11 4.04 16.25
N LEU A 101 12.92 3.63 15.85
CA LEU A 101 12.50 2.23 15.87
C LEU A 101 12.87 1.53 14.57
N GLY A 102 13.27 0.27 14.68
CA GLY A 102 13.59 -0.55 13.53
C GLY A 102 13.65 -2.03 13.88
N PRO A 103 13.68 -2.92 12.89
CA PRO A 103 13.50 -4.35 13.10
C PRO A 103 14.72 -5.10 13.69
N TYR A 104 15.85 -4.41 13.91
CA TYR A 104 17.09 -5.07 14.33
C TYR A 104 17.56 -4.62 15.70
N ALA A 105 17.77 -5.57 16.61
CA ALA A 105 18.25 -5.30 17.97
C ALA A 105 19.70 -4.82 18.05
N ASN A 106 20.50 -5.11 17.01
CA ASN A 106 21.94 -4.81 16.97
C ASN A 106 22.28 -3.73 15.93
N SER A 107 21.39 -2.78 15.74
CA SER A 107 21.67 -1.60 14.92
C SER A 107 22.68 -0.71 15.62
N VAL A 108 23.70 -0.28 14.87
CA VAL A 108 24.71 0.69 15.33
C VAL A 108 24.47 1.99 14.57
N THR A 109 23.99 3.01 15.28
CA THR A 109 23.61 4.30 14.73
C THR A 109 24.13 5.45 15.58
N LYS A 110 24.18 6.67 15.05
CA LYS A 110 24.53 7.88 15.82
C LYS A 110 23.46 8.31 16.81
N HIS A 111 22.21 7.98 16.54
CA HIS A 111 21.09 8.22 17.43
C HIS A 111 20.71 6.94 18.17
N PRO A 112 20.03 7.00 19.30
CA PRO A 112 19.48 5.81 19.94
C PRO A 112 18.60 5.03 18.98
N SER A 113 18.81 3.72 18.93
CA SER A 113 17.99 2.79 18.14
C SER A 113 17.24 1.84 19.07
N LEU A 114 15.99 1.59 18.78
CA LEU A 114 15.10 0.74 19.52
C LEU A 114 14.64 -0.42 18.63
N ASN A 115 14.69 -1.64 19.15
CA ASN A 115 14.22 -2.80 18.41
C ASN A 115 12.70 -2.85 18.42
N SER A 116 12.09 -2.89 17.24
CA SER A 116 10.65 -3.01 17.08
C SER A 116 10.33 -4.04 16.01
N LYS A 117 9.74 -5.15 16.43
CA LYS A 117 9.28 -6.20 15.51
C LYS A 117 8.00 -5.80 14.75
N PHE A 118 7.32 -4.77 15.20
CA PHE A 118 6.21 -4.16 14.48
C PHE A 118 6.61 -3.74 13.06
N HIS A 119 7.86 -3.31 12.85
CA HIS A 119 8.40 -2.97 11.52
C HIS A 119 8.53 -4.18 10.57
N ARG A 120 8.43 -5.41 11.08
CA ARG A 120 8.35 -6.66 10.28
C ARG A 120 6.91 -7.16 10.13
N SER A 121 5.98 -6.59 10.89
CA SER A 121 4.56 -6.96 10.85
C SER A 121 3.85 -6.31 9.67
N PRO A 122 2.94 -7.03 8.99
CA PRO A 122 2.05 -6.41 8.00
C PRO A 122 1.15 -5.32 8.60
N ASP A 123 0.88 -5.37 9.90
CA ASP A 123 0.07 -4.37 10.62
C ASP A 123 0.69 -2.97 10.53
N PHE A 124 2.01 -2.89 10.44
CA PHE A 124 2.74 -1.65 10.19
C PHE A 124 2.27 -0.99 8.88
N CYS A 125 2.22 -1.76 7.80
CA CYS A 125 1.75 -1.26 6.50
C CYS A 125 0.25 -1.00 6.50
N GLY A 126 -0.51 -1.85 7.20
CA GLY A 126 -1.96 -1.74 7.35
C GLY A 126 -2.42 -0.44 7.99
N THR A 127 -1.55 0.22 8.76
CA THR A 127 -1.84 1.54 9.33
C THR A 127 -2.28 2.56 8.27
N CYS A 128 -1.66 2.55 7.09
CA CYS A 128 -2.01 3.43 5.96
C CYS A 128 -2.74 2.69 4.83
N HIS A 129 -2.47 1.39 4.65
CA HIS A 129 -3.01 0.60 3.54
C HIS A 129 -4.29 -0.17 3.93
N ASP A 130 -5.19 0.49 4.68
CA ASP A 130 -6.51 -0.02 5.01
C ASP A 130 -7.50 1.11 5.27
N VAL A 131 -8.00 1.73 4.22
CA VAL A 131 -8.86 2.91 4.27
C VAL A 131 -10.20 2.63 3.60
N SER A 132 -11.30 2.94 4.30
CA SER A 132 -12.67 2.87 3.81
C SER A 132 -13.23 4.26 3.55
N ASN A 133 -14.23 4.35 2.67
CA ASN A 133 -14.99 5.57 2.48
C ASN A 133 -15.95 5.76 3.67
N PRO A 134 -15.83 6.81 4.47
CA PRO A 134 -16.67 7.02 5.65
C PRO A 134 -18.13 7.35 5.31
N VAL A 135 -18.43 7.79 4.09
CA VAL A 135 -19.81 8.10 3.67
C VAL A 135 -20.62 6.85 3.40
N THR A 136 -20.00 5.84 2.78
CA THR A 136 -20.69 4.60 2.38
C THR A 136 -20.55 3.48 3.37
N GLY A 137 -19.94 3.76 4.50
CA GLY A 137 -19.77 2.81 5.58
C GLY A 137 -18.33 2.41 5.82
N ASP A 138 -18.02 2.15 7.06
CA ASP A 138 -16.73 1.65 7.48
C ASP A 138 -16.73 0.12 7.53
N LEU A 139 -15.98 -0.49 6.66
CA LEU A 139 -15.89 -1.93 6.55
C LEU A 139 -15.30 -2.59 7.77
N ALA A 140 -14.40 -1.90 8.45
CA ALA A 140 -13.75 -2.43 9.63
C ALA A 140 -14.73 -2.57 10.81
N HIS A 141 -15.84 -1.83 10.82
CA HIS A 141 -16.77 -1.78 11.91
C HIS A 141 -18.10 -2.48 11.67
N ASN A 142 -18.67 -2.34 10.50
CA ASN A 142 -20.03 -2.83 10.23
C ASN A 142 -20.10 -4.12 9.40
N ASN A 143 -19.01 -4.85 9.31
CA ASN A 143 -18.89 -6.03 8.45
C ASN A 143 -19.29 -5.78 6.99
N GLY A 144 -19.06 -4.55 6.50
CA GLY A 144 -19.35 -4.14 5.15
C GLY A 144 -20.81 -3.92 4.83
N ALA A 145 -21.66 -3.80 5.81
CA ALA A 145 -22.99 -3.28 5.55
C ALA A 145 -22.85 -1.88 4.98
N GLN A 146 -23.49 -1.66 3.85
CA GLN A 146 -23.45 -0.37 3.17
C GLN A 146 -24.78 0.33 3.33
N PHE A 147 -24.80 1.25 4.25
CA PHE A 147 -25.88 2.21 4.38
C PHE A 147 -25.28 3.60 4.19
N PRO A 148 -25.89 4.44 3.36
CA PRO A 148 -25.51 5.83 3.29
C PRO A 148 -25.53 6.44 4.68
N LEU A 149 -24.46 7.09 5.08
CA LEU A 149 -24.36 7.74 6.37
C LEU A 149 -24.69 9.23 6.21
N ALA A 150 -25.21 9.84 7.26
CA ALA A 150 -25.30 11.29 7.31
C ALA A 150 -23.89 11.89 7.31
N LYS A 151 -23.71 13.04 6.65
CA LYS A 151 -22.42 13.75 6.58
C LYS A 151 -21.86 13.95 7.98
N GLY A 152 -20.58 13.61 8.17
CA GLY A 152 -19.90 13.71 9.47
C GLY A 152 -20.19 12.58 10.45
N THR A 153 -20.84 11.50 10.00
CA THR A 153 -21.08 10.30 10.83
C THR A 153 -20.27 9.11 10.35
N TYR A 154 -20.11 8.13 11.22
CA TYR A 154 -19.36 6.90 10.97
C TYR A 154 -20.21 5.70 11.32
N SER A 155 -20.04 4.60 10.56
CA SER A 155 -20.75 3.35 10.82
C SER A 155 -19.97 2.43 11.74
N GLY A 156 -20.70 1.47 12.32
CA GLY A 156 -20.12 0.36 13.06
C GLY A 156 -19.88 0.62 14.54
N VAL A 157 -19.11 -0.26 15.14
CA VAL A 157 -18.77 -0.24 16.56
C VAL A 157 -17.31 0.16 16.69
N LEU A 158 -17.04 1.23 17.40
CA LEU A 158 -15.68 1.71 17.67
C LEU A 158 -14.84 0.61 18.36
N GLY A 159 -13.55 0.56 18.02
CA GLY A 159 -12.62 -0.41 18.58
C GLY A 159 -12.76 -1.84 18.05
N SER A 160 -13.66 -2.11 17.12
CA SER A 160 -13.77 -3.45 16.52
C SER A 160 -12.53 -3.80 15.71
N PRO A 161 -11.97 -5.02 15.89
CA PRO A 161 -10.79 -5.43 15.14
C PRO A 161 -11.05 -5.51 13.64
N VAL A 162 -10.02 -5.32 12.84
CA VAL A 162 -10.08 -5.37 11.37
C VAL A 162 -10.23 -6.79 10.85
N GLN A 163 -9.65 -7.78 11.53
CA GLN A 163 -9.65 -9.17 11.09
C GLN A 163 -11.07 -9.73 10.89
N GLY A 164 -11.23 -10.49 9.83
CA GLY A 164 -12.51 -11.12 9.50
C GLY A 164 -13.58 -10.15 9.02
N LYS A 165 -13.19 -8.93 8.66
CA LYS A 165 -14.11 -7.90 8.23
C LYS A 165 -14.51 -8.04 6.76
N ALA A 166 -15.45 -7.28 6.48
CA ALA A 166 -16.32 -7.35 5.34
C ALA A 166 -15.71 -7.09 3.98
N ALA A 167 -14.49 -6.62 3.88
CA ALA A 167 -13.79 -6.51 2.61
C ALA A 167 -13.77 -7.83 1.80
N PHE A 168 -13.96 -8.97 2.48
CA PHE A 168 -14.03 -10.30 1.89
C PHE A 168 -15.43 -10.87 1.83
N ASN A 169 -16.27 -10.50 2.80
CA ASN A 169 -17.59 -11.08 2.99
C ASN A 169 -18.67 -10.34 2.20
N ASN A 170 -18.39 -9.15 1.73
CA ASN A 170 -19.32 -8.32 0.95
C ASN A 170 -18.92 -8.27 -0.51
N PHE A 171 -19.01 -9.38 -1.16
CA PHE A 171 -18.89 -9.46 -2.60
C PHE A 171 -20.27 -9.27 -3.26
N PRO A 172 -20.35 -8.58 -4.41
CA PRO A 172 -19.37 -7.79 -5.10
C PRO A 172 -19.47 -6.30 -4.71
N TYR A 173 -18.49 -5.77 -4.04
CA TYR A 173 -18.34 -4.32 -3.85
C TYR A 173 -19.47 -3.59 -3.12
N LYS A 174 -19.96 -4.16 -2.04
CA LYS A 174 -21.02 -3.55 -1.22
C LYS A 174 -20.53 -2.44 -0.28
N TYR A 175 -19.35 -1.90 -0.50
CA TYR A 175 -18.70 -0.96 0.41
C TYR A 175 -17.81 0.02 -0.34
N GLY A 176 -17.70 1.22 0.16
CA GLY A 176 -16.79 2.22 -0.37
C GLY A 176 -15.35 1.86 -0.08
N VAL A 177 -14.65 1.31 -1.06
CA VAL A 177 -13.23 1.00 -0.96
C VAL A 177 -12.44 2.23 -1.34
N VAL A 178 -11.53 2.67 -0.45
CA VAL A 178 -10.49 3.64 -0.81
C VAL A 178 -9.18 2.89 -1.02
N GLU A 179 -8.70 2.21 0.02
CA GLU A 179 -7.48 1.41 -0.04
C GLU A 179 -7.63 0.26 0.97
N ARG A 180 -7.71 -0.99 0.51
CA ARG A 180 -8.02 -2.14 1.37
C ARG A 180 -7.01 -3.29 1.23
N THR A 181 -5.81 -2.99 0.76
CA THR A 181 -4.78 -4.00 0.51
C THR A 181 -4.44 -4.83 1.76
N TYR A 182 -4.37 -4.19 2.91
CA TYR A 182 -4.10 -4.90 4.17
C TYR A 182 -5.22 -5.89 4.54
N SER A 183 -6.49 -5.46 4.48
CA SER A 183 -7.62 -6.35 4.75
C SER A 183 -7.68 -7.52 3.76
N GLU A 184 -7.39 -7.28 2.48
CA GLU A 184 -7.30 -8.33 1.46
C GLU A 184 -6.19 -9.33 1.78
N TYR A 185 -5.02 -8.83 2.17
CA TYR A 185 -3.91 -9.66 2.62
C TYR A 185 -4.29 -10.48 3.86
N LYS A 186 -4.91 -9.87 4.87
CA LYS A 186 -5.30 -10.56 6.13
C LYS A 186 -6.30 -11.69 5.91
N ALA A 187 -7.14 -11.62 4.86
CA ALA A 187 -8.07 -12.72 4.52
C ALA A 187 -7.44 -13.82 3.69
N SER A 188 -6.23 -13.63 3.22
CA SER A 188 -5.50 -14.62 2.45
C SER A 188 -4.78 -15.63 3.36
N VAL A 189 -4.10 -16.61 2.77
CA VAL A 189 -3.24 -17.55 3.49
C VAL A 189 -1.92 -16.93 3.95
N TRP A 190 -1.49 -15.84 3.34
CA TRP A 190 -0.16 -15.28 3.48
C TRP A 190 0.24 -14.83 4.88
N PRO A 191 -0.67 -14.28 5.73
CA PRO A 191 -0.31 -13.89 7.11
C PRO A 191 0.29 -15.00 7.95
N THR A 192 -0.06 -16.26 7.65
CA THR A 192 0.39 -17.45 8.40
C THR A 192 1.35 -18.33 7.61
N PHE A 193 1.60 -18.01 6.33
CA PHE A 193 2.41 -18.85 5.46
C PHE A 193 3.88 -18.42 5.53
N LYS A 194 4.74 -19.34 6.02
CA LYS A 194 6.18 -19.10 6.18
C LYS A 194 6.89 -19.15 4.84
N VAL A 195 7.94 -18.36 4.69
CA VAL A 195 8.82 -18.44 3.52
C VAL A 195 9.46 -19.83 3.39
N SER A 196 9.84 -20.45 4.50
CA SER A 196 10.37 -21.83 4.53
C SER A 196 9.40 -22.88 3.99
N ASP A 197 8.11 -22.60 4.03
CA ASP A 197 7.06 -23.52 3.57
C ASP A 197 6.73 -23.40 2.07
N TYR A 198 7.49 -22.57 1.33
CA TYR A 198 7.27 -22.34 -0.11
C TYR A 198 7.14 -23.63 -0.95
N SER A 199 7.88 -24.69 -0.58
CA SER A 199 7.82 -25.97 -1.28
C SER A 199 6.44 -26.64 -1.25
N TYR A 200 5.58 -26.31 -0.27
CA TYR A 200 4.22 -26.84 -0.15
C TYR A 200 3.19 -26.08 -0.99
N LEU A 201 3.56 -24.94 -1.58
CA LEU A 201 2.66 -24.23 -2.48
C LEU A 201 2.30 -25.09 -3.71
N PRO A 202 1.08 -24.96 -4.25
CA PRO A 202 0.74 -25.45 -5.59
C PRO A 202 1.72 -24.93 -6.65
N ALA A 203 1.97 -25.75 -7.66
CA ALA A 203 2.98 -25.46 -8.70
C ALA A 203 2.72 -24.11 -9.42
N ASP A 204 1.46 -23.76 -9.62
CA ASP A 204 1.06 -22.51 -10.29
C ASP A 204 1.22 -21.26 -9.43
N LEU A 205 1.39 -21.39 -8.11
CA LEU A 205 1.75 -20.31 -7.21
C LEU A 205 3.27 -20.15 -7.01
N LYS A 206 4.09 -21.06 -7.53
CA LYS A 206 5.55 -21.01 -7.46
C LYS A 206 6.16 -20.18 -8.59
N ALA A 207 5.58 -19.02 -8.87
CA ALA A 207 5.97 -18.16 -9.97
C ALA A 207 5.86 -16.68 -9.59
N GLY A 208 6.28 -15.79 -10.48
CA GLY A 208 6.09 -14.35 -10.40
C GLY A 208 6.56 -13.73 -9.09
N SER A 209 5.77 -12.84 -8.53
CA SER A 209 6.11 -12.09 -7.31
C SER A 209 6.34 -12.99 -6.09
N ILE A 210 5.60 -14.10 -5.98
CA ILE A 210 5.76 -15.06 -4.88
C ILE A 210 7.12 -15.76 -4.95
N ALA A 211 7.51 -16.22 -6.15
CA ALA A 211 8.82 -16.83 -6.36
C ALA A 211 9.96 -15.83 -6.16
N ALA A 212 9.79 -14.59 -6.63
CA ALA A 212 10.78 -13.52 -6.44
C ALA A 212 11.00 -13.22 -4.96
N ALA A 213 9.94 -13.09 -4.18
CA ALA A 213 10.01 -12.87 -2.73
C ALA A 213 10.70 -14.03 -2.00
N TYR A 214 10.34 -15.27 -2.36
CA TYR A 214 11.01 -16.47 -1.83
C TYR A 214 12.50 -16.48 -2.14
N ASN A 215 12.89 -16.30 -3.40
CA ASN A 215 14.28 -16.35 -3.82
C ASN A 215 15.12 -15.27 -3.14
N SER A 216 14.60 -14.04 -3.03
CA SER A 216 15.29 -12.96 -2.31
C SER A 216 15.50 -13.30 -0.83
N ALA A 217 14.48 -13.86 -0.18
CA ALA A 217 14.57 -14.25 1.23
C ALA A 217 15.56 -15.41 1.44
N GLN A 218 15.61 -16.40 0.54
CA GLN A 218 16.57 -17.51 0.60
C GLN A 218 18.03 -17.01 0.50
N LEU A 219 18.30 -16.05 -0.37
CA LEU A 219 19.64 -15.49 -0.55
C LEU A 219 20.08 -14.62 0.65
N ALA A 220 19.14 -14.01 1.32
CA ALA A 220 19.40 -13.02 2.36
C ALA A 220 19.41 -13.57 3.78
N GLY A 221 18.70 -14.66 4.04
CA GLY A 221 18.45 -15.15 5.39
C GLY A 221 19.07 -16.51 5.69
N LYS A 222 18.51 -17.13 6.72
CA LYS A 222 18.82 -18.49 7.16
C LYS A 222 17.73 -19.44 6.70
N GLY A 223 17.84 -19.99 5.48
CA GLY A 223 16.82 -20.88 4.92
C GLY A 223 15.47 -20.18 4.67
N GLY A 224 15.51 -18.88 4.40
CA GLY A 224 14.31 -18.03 4.20
C GLY A 224 13.91 -17.21 5.42
N ASP A 225 14.35 -17.56 6.61
CA ASP A 225 14.15 -16.76 7.83
C ASP A 225 15.07 -15.54 7.88
N TYR A 226 14.81 -14.62 8.80
CA TYR A 226 15.65 -13.44 9.00
C TYR A 226 17.07 -13.83 9.49
N GLU A 227 18.05 -12.97 9.26
CA GLU A 227 19.44 -13.21 9.66
C GLU A 227 19.61 -13.41 11.18
N ASP A 228 18.75 -12.79 11.99
CA ASP A 228 18.72 -12.95 13.44
C ASP A 228 18.01 -14.25 13.90
N GLY A 229 17.43 -15.00 12.98
CA GLY A 229 16.76 -16.28 13.24
C GLY A 229 15.24 -16.17 13.45
N ASP A 230 14.67 -14.97 13.42
CA ASP A 230 13.21 -14.84 13.44
C ASP A 230 12.58 -15.46 12.20
N THR A 231 11.45 -16.10 12.38
CA THR A 231 10.66 -16.66 11.28
C THR A 231 10.18 -15.57 10.33
N ARG A 232 10.40 -15.79 9.04
CA ARG A 232 9.89 -14.90 7.99
C ARG A 232 8.63 -15.48 7.36
N TYR A 233 7.60 -14.66 7.33
CA TYR A 233 6.36 -14.94 6.60
C TYR A 233 6.32 -14.16 5.29
N PHE A 234 5.41 -14.53 4.38
CA PHE A 234 5.13 -13.72 3.18
C PHE A 234 4.33 -12.48 3.56
N THR A 235 5.01 -11.51 4.16
CA THR A 235 4.44 -10.21 4.57
C THR A 235 4.57 -9.16 3.47
N CYS A 236 3.96 -7.99 3.70
CA CYS A 236 4.12 -6.82 2.84
C CYS A 236 5.61 -6.50 2.64
N GLN A 237 6.39 -6.52 3.74
CA GLN A 237 7.82 -6.24 3.72
C GLN A 237 8.61 -7.28 2.92
N THR A 238 8.23 -8.55 2.98
CA THR A 238 8.92 -9.62 2.25
C THR A 238 8.83 -9.41 0.73
N CYS A 239 7.71 -8.86 0.24
CA CYS A 239 7.49 -8.59 -1.17
C CYS A 239 7.90 -7.18 -1.59
N HIS A 240 7.62 -6.15 -0.76
CA HIS A 240 7.78 -4.73 -1.12
C HIS A 240 9.04 -4.07 -0.56
N LEU A 241 9.75 -4.73 0.36
CA LEU A 241 11.05 -4.34 0.91
C LEU A 241 12.04 -5.49 0.75
N SER A 242 12.26 -5.92 -0.50
CA SER A 242 13.11 -7.07 -0.80
C SER A 242 14.45 -6.95 -0.10
N PRO A 243 14.95 -8.02 0.55
CA PRO A 243 16.21 -7.98 1.26
C PRO A 243 17.39 -7.84 0.30
N VAL A 244 18.34 -7.00 0.69
CA VAL A 244 19.61 -6.77 -0.01
C VAL A 244 20.77 -6.80 0.98
N ALA A 245 21.97 -7.11 0.49
CA ALA A 245 23.18 -6.96 1.29
C ALA A 245 23.54 -5.48 1.41
N GLY A 246 23.79 -5.02 2.64
CA GLY A 246 24.12 -3.63 2.87
C GLY A 246 24.28 -3.26 4.34
N GLN A 247 24.44 -1.98 4.59
CA GLN A 247 24.57 -1.38 5.91
C GLN A 247 23.49 -0.33 6.12
N ALA A 248 22.97 -0.25 7.35
CA ALA A 248 21.88 0.67 7.70
C ALA A 248 22.32 2.14 7.81
N ALA A 249 23.61 2.40 7.88
CA ALA A 249 24.17 3.73 8.05
C ALA A 249 25.54 3.86 7.36
N SER A 250 26.00 5.10 7.21
CA SER A 250 27.32 5.36 6.67
C SER A 250 28.43 4.90 7.64
N THR A 251 29.47 4.29 7.11
CA THR A 251 30.69 3.90 7.87
C THR A 251 31.44 5.09 8.46
N LEU A 252 31.17 6.32 7.98
CA LEU A 252 31.75 7.54 8.52
C LEU A 252 31.32 7.83 9.97
N HIS A 253 30.34 7.13 10.47
CA HIS A 253 29.68 7.52 11.72
C HIS A 253 29.71 6.47 12.82
N ASN A 254 30.01 5.28 12.52
CA ASN A 254 30.18 4.11 13.39
C ASN A 254 30.46 2.95 12.45
N GLU A 255 30.79 1.81 12.94
CA GLU A 255 30.93 0.61 12.10
C GLU A 255 29.60 -0.15 12.03
N PRO A 256 28.66 0.26 11.16
CA PRO A 256 27.38 -0.40 11.06
C PRO A 256 27.58 -1.83 10.54
N LYS A 257 26.89 -2.76 11.16
CA LYS A 257 26.93 -4.16 10.75
C LYS A 257 26.46 -4.29 9.28
N THR A 258 27.26 -4.97 8.46
CA THR A 258 26.79 -5.44 7.15
C THR A 258 25.82 -6.60 7.36
N ARG A 259 24.65 -6.52 6.74
CA ARG A 259 23.60 -7.52 6.75
C ARG A 259 23.31 -8.00 5.34
N LYS A 260 22.86 -9.23 5.23
CA LYS A 260 22.35 -9.76 3.96
C LYS A 260 20.86 -9.48 3.77
N ASP A 261 20.15 -9.17 4.84
CA ASP A 261 18.70 -9.02 4.87
C ASP A 261 18.22 -7.58 5.14
N MET A 262 19.01 -6.59 4.72
CA MET A 262 18.59 -5.19 4.78
C MET A 262 17.36 -4.95 3.90
N PRO A 263 16.27 -4.37 4.43
CA PRO A 263 15.08 -4.07 3.63
C PRO A 263 15.36 -2.92 2.66
N LEU A 264 15.23 -3.17 1.37
CA LEU A 264 15.39 -2.14 0.35
C LEU A 264 14.13 -1.26 0.32
N HIS A 265 14.27 0.03 0.63
CA HIS A 265 13.16 0.99 0.75
C HIS A 265 12.67 1.52 -0.59
N ASN A 266 12.45 0.67 -1.57
CA ASN A 266 11.89 1.08 -2.85
C ASN A 266 10.34 1.07 -2.86
N LEU A 267 9.69 0.31 -1.99
CA LEU A 267 8.25 0.26 -1.76
C LEU A 267 7.42 0.20 -3.06
N THR A 268 7.94 -0.48 -4.07
CA THR A 268 7.38 -0.43 -5.42
C THR A 268 6.06 -1.17 -5.50
N GLY A 269 5.01 -0.50 -5.95
CA GLY A 269 3.73 -1.08 -6.38
C GLY A 269 3.65 -1.24 -7.90
N GLY A 270 2.40 -1.23 -8.44
CA GLY A 270 2.15 -1.34 -9.88
C GLY A 270 1.85 -0.01 -10.57
N ASN A 271 1.89 1.12 -9.88
CA ASN A 271 1.53 2.41 -10.45
C ASN A 271 2.72 3.04 -11.19
N TYR A 272 2.82 2.82 -12.48
CA TYR A 272 3.90 3.36 -13.33
C TYR A 272 3.55 4.67 -14.04
N TRP A 273 2.28 5.07 -14.09
CA TRP A 273 1.87 6.27 -14.83
C TRP A 273 1.90 7.54 -13.97
N VAL A 274 1.57 7.46 -12.66
CA VAL A 274 1.60 8.62 -11.76
C VAL A 274 3.01 9.23 -11.66
N PRO A 275 4.10 8.47 -11.53
CA PRO A 275 5.45 9.03 -11.60
C PRO A 275 5.71 9.82 -12.88
N GLN A 276 5.23 9.35 -14.02
CA GLN A 276 5.35 10.07 -15.30
C GLN A 276 4.51 11.35 -15.32
N ALA A 277 3.30 11.30 -14.75
CA ALA A 277 2.44 12.48 -14.59
C ALA A 277 3.10 13.55 -13.67
N ILE A 278 3.79 13.12 -12.62
CA ILE A 278 4.57 14.03 -11.74
C ILE A 278 5.64 14.76 -12.56
N LYS A 279 6.46 14.04 -13.33
CA LYS A 279 7.46 14.65 -14.21
C LYS A 279 6.85 15.63 -15.21
N TYR A 280 5.75 15.25 -15.83
CA TYR A 280 5.04 16.10 -16.78
C TYR A 280 4.54 17.39 -16.12
N LEU A 281 3.92 17.28 -14.94
CA LEU A 281 3.41 18.44 -14.21
C LEU A 281 4.54 19.34 -13.70
N ASP A 282 5.66 18.77 -13.30
CA ASP A 282 6.85 19.50 -12.91
C ASP A 282 7.39 20.33 -14.06
N ALA A 283 7.57 19.72 -15.23
CA ALA A 283 8.02 20.38 -16.45
C ALA A 283 7.09 21.52 -16.90
N GLN A 284 5.81 21.49 -16.49
CA GLN A 284 4.82 22.54 -16.74
C GLN A 284 4.74 23.58 -15.62
N GLY A 285 5.53 23.44 -14.54
CA GLY A 285 5.43 24.29 -13.35
C GLY A 285 4.10 24.16 -12.62
N LYS A 286 3.44 22.99 -12.73
CA LYS A 286 2.08 22.73 -12.20
C LYS A 286 2.05 21.75 -11.02
N LEU A 287 3.19 21.33 -10.50
CA LEU A 287 3.21 20.60 -9.24
C LEU A 287 2.81 21.53 -8.10
N ARG A 288 1.80 21.12 -7.37
CA ARG A 288 1.32 21.93 -6.22
C ARG A 288 2.29 21.90 -5.04
N LEU A 289 2.98 20.77 -4.83
CA LEU A 289 4.03 20.59 -3.84
C LEU A 289 5.25 19.92 -4.50
N GLY A 290 6.44 20.32 -4.11
CA GLY A 290 7.69 19.64 -4.51
C GLY A 290 8.13 19.86 -5.95
N GLY A 291 7.73 20.97 -6.60
CA GLY A 291 8.19 21.33 -7.95
C GLY A 291 9.68 21.68 -8.01
N GLY A 292 10.23 21.66 -9.21
CA GLY A 292 11.64 21.89 -9.45
C GLY A 292 12.49 20.61 -9.20
N LEU A 293 12.06 19.48 -9.75
CA LEU A 293 12.76 18.20 -9.60
C LEU A 293 14.19 18.27 -10.11
N THR A 294 15.12 17.78 -9.31
CA THR A 294 16.53 17.64 -9.70
C THR A 294 16.70 16.47 -10.70
N ALA A 295 17.83 16.43 -11.40
CA ALA A 295 18.17 15.34 -12.30
C ALA A 295 18.16 13.97 -11.59
N ASP A 296 18.67 13.90 -10.35
CA ASP A 296 18.68 12.67 -9.57
C ASP A 296 17.27 12.22 -9.17
N GLN A 297 16.39 13.16 -8.82
CA GLN A 297 14.97 12.85 -8.55
C GLN A 297 14.25 12.33 -9.79
N ILE A 298 14.51 12.94 -10.95
CA ILE A 298 13.97 12.49 -12.23
C ILE A 298 14.46 11.08 -12.56
N ALA A 299 15.76 10.80 -12.40
CA ALA A 299 16.33 9.47 -12.62
C ALA A 299 15.68 8.43 -11.66
N ALA A 300 15.53 8.76 -10.39
CA ALA A 300 14.89 7.89 -9.41
C ALA A 300 13.41 7.59 -9.76
N ILE A 301 12.69 8.58 -10.30
CA ILE A 301 11.31 8.41 -10.80
C ILE A 301 11.32 7.44 -11.99
N ASP A 302 12.24 7.59 -12.94
CA ASP A 302 12.32 6.71 -14.11
C ASP A 302 12.66 5.26 -13.71
N ASP A 303 13.59 5.07 -12.80
CA ASP A 303 13.87 3.76 -12.20
C ASP A 303 12.64 3.18 -11.49
N GLY A 304 11.87 4.02 -10.82
CA GLY A 304 10.61 3.64 -10.19
C GLY A 304 9.58 3.14 -11.22
N VAL A 305 9.49 3.78 -12.38
CA VAL A 305 8.61 3.33 -13.49
C VAL A 305 9.04 1.96 -14.01
N VAL A 306 10.34 1.73 -14.17
CA VAL A 306 10.88 0.42 -14.61
C VAL A 306 10.51 -0.66 -13.59
N ARG A 307 10.76 -0.41 -12.30
CA ARG A 307 10.41 -1.36 -11.24
C ARG A 307 8.90 -1.65 -11.16
N ALA A 308 8.06 -0.63 -11.30
CA ALA A 308 6.60 -0.80 -11.26
C ALA A 308 6.09 -1.68 -12.42
N LYS A 309 6.64 -1.50 -13.63
CA LYS A 309 6.33 -2.36 -14.77
C LYS A 309 6.79 -3.79 -14.56
N ALA A 310 7.98 -4.00 -13.98
CA ALA A 310 8.49 -5.32 -13.64
C ALA A 310 7.59 -6.02 -12.60
N ASN A 311 7.12 -5.29 -11.58
CA ASN A 311 6.17 -5.83 -10.59
C ASN A 311 4.85 -6.26 -11.24
N LEU A 312 4.29 -5.44 -12.13
CA LEU A 312 3.06 -5.78 -12.84
C LEU A 312 3.21 -7.04 -13.70
N ALA A 313 4.37 -7.19 -14.37
CA ALA A 313 4.65 -8.37 -15.18
C ALA A 313 4.72 -9.67 -14.36
N GLN A 314 5.00 -9.56 -13.06
CA GLN A 314 5.08 -10.69 -12.12
C GLN A 314 3.81 -10.92 -11.30
N ALA A 315 2.82 -10.02 -11.39
CA ALA A 315 1.64 -10.05 -10.53
C ALA A 315 0.67 -11.20 -10.86
N ALA A 316 0.68 -11.71 -12.07
CA ALA A 316 -0.19 -12.79 -12.50
C ALA A 316 0.47 -13.68 -13.56
N SER A 317 -0.04 -14.90 -13.69
CA SER A 317 0.27 -15.77 -14.83
C SER A 317 -0.98 -16.15 -15.59
N LEU A 318 -0.81 -16.41 -16.88
CA LEU A 318 -1.86 -16.89 -17.79
C LEU A 318 -1.49 -18.28 -18.31
N LYS A 319 -2.42 -19.21 -18.24
CA LYS A 319 -2.27 -20.54 -18.82
C LYS A 319 -3.48 -20.90 -19.66
N VAL A 320 -3.25 -21.21 -20.92
CA VAL A 320 -4.27 -21.69 -21.85
C VAL A 320 -4.21 -23.21 -21.93
N SER A 321 -5.36 -23.86 -21.84
CA SER A 321 -5.51 -25.32 -22.04
C SER A 321 -6.83 -25.59 -22.73
N GLY A 322 -6.78 -26.01 -24.00
CA GLY A 322 -7.97 -26.14 -24.86
C GLY A 322 -8.70 -24.79 -24.94
N ASN A 323 -9.97 -24.77 -24.56
CA ASN A 323 -10.81 -23.57 -24.55
C ASN A 323 -10.84 -22.86 -23.18
N THR A 324 -9.96 -23.25 -22.27
CA THR A 324 -9.92 -22.67 -20.92
C THR A 324 -8.71 -21.79 -20.77
N LEU A 325 -8.93 -20.57 -20.27
CA LEU A 325 -7.87 -19.65 -19.81
C LEU A 325 -7.89 -19.62 -18.29
N LYS A 326 -6.77 -19.99 -17.67
CA LYS A 326 -6.55 -19.84 -16.23
C LYS A 326 -5.71 -18.59 -15.98
N VAL A 327 -6.24 -17.68 -15.15
CA VAL A 327 -5.51 -16.55 -14.60
C VAL A 327 -5.15 -16.89 -13.15
N THR A 328 -3.87 -16.88 -12.81
CA THR A 328 -3.41 -17.12 -11.44
C THR A 328 -2.88 -15.81 -10.86
N ASN A 329 -3.46 -15.37 -9.73
CA ASN A 329 -2.96 -14.26 -8.96
C ASN A 329 -1.69 -14.67 -8.21
N LEU A 330 -0.59 -13.98 -8.44
CA LEU A 330 0.73 -14.22 -7.85
C LEU A 330 1.12 -13.12 -6.83
N THR A 331 0.13 -12.42 -6.27
CA THR A 331 0.33 -11.42 -5.24
C THR A 331 -0.26 -11.88 -3.90
N GLY A 332 0.05 -11.16 -2.82
CA GLY A 332 -0.49 -11.41 -1.49
C GLY A 332 -1.89 -10.80 -1.23
N HIS A 333 -2.48 -10.16 -2.22
CA HIS A 333 -3.75 -9.41 -2.15
C HIS A 333 -4.50 -9.56 -3.48
N LYS A 334 -5.62 -8.89 -3.67
CA LYS A 334 -6.34 -8.92 -4.95
C LYS A 334 -5.49 -8.31 -6.07
N LEU A 335 -5.73 -8.79 -7.30
CA LEU A 335 -5.33 -8.05 -8.50
C LEU A 335 -6.27 -6.85 -8.63
N ILE A 336 -5.73 -5.68 -8.87
CA ILE A 336 -6.28 -4.37 -8.59
C ILE A 336 -6.50 -4.25 -7.08
N SER A 337 -5.44 -3.89 -6.40
CA SER A 337 -5.42 -3.53 -4.99
C SER A 337 -4.91 -2.10 -4.84
N GLY A 338 -4.91 -1.58 -3.65
CA GLY A 338 -4.60 -0.19 -3.39
C GLY A 338 -5.82 0.68 -3.68
N TYR A 339 -5.61 1.84 -4.27
CA TYR A 339 -6.69 2.71 -4.74
C TYR A 339 -7.22 2.21 -6.09
N PRO A 340 -8.34 1.51 -6.15
CA PRO A 340 -8.80 0.85 -7.37
C PRO A 340 -9.47 1.80 -8.37
N GLU A 341 -9.89 2.97 -7.93
CA GLU A 341 -10.58 3.96 -8.76
C GLU A 341 -9.75 4.34 -9.99
N GLY A 342 -10.36 4.26 -11.15
CA GLY A 342 -9.68 4.54 -12.41
C GLY A 342 -8.70 3.48 -12.89
N ARG A 343 -8.53 2.38 -12.17
CA ARG A 343 -7.74 1.23 -12.60
C ARG A 343 -8.62 0.14 -13.15
N ARG A 344 -8.15 -0.55 -14.19
CA ARG A 344 -8.87 -1.65 -14.83
C ARG A 344 -7.91 -2.78 -15.16
N MET A 345 -8.40 -4.01 -15.00
CA MET A 345 -7.77 -5.21 -15.54
C MET A 345 -8.81 -5.99 -16.29
N TRP A 346 -8.48 -6.39 -17.50
CA TRP A 346 -9.37 -7.17 -18.34
C TRP A 346 -8.57 -8.13 -19.21
N LEU A 347 -9.26 -9.12 -19.77
CA LEU A 347 -8.67 -10.03 -20.74
C LEU A 347 -8.90 -9.46 -22.16
N ASN A 348 -7.81 -9.32 -22.90
CA ASN A 348 -7.86 -9.06 -24.33
C ASN A 348 -7.49 -10.35 -25.07
N THR A 349 -8.44 -10.91 -25.81
CA THR A 349 -8.26 -12.19 -26.53
C THR A 349 -8.32 -11.94 -28.02
N LYS A 350 -7.27 -12.33 -28.73
CA LYS A 350 -7.18 -12.23 -30.18
C LYS A 350 -7.19 -13.61 -30.82
N TRP A 351 -8.06 -13.79 -31.77
CA TRP A 351 -8.26 -15.04 -32.51
C TRP A 351 -7.66 -14.91 -33.88
N TYR A 352 -6.76 -15.80 -34.23
CA TYR A 352 -6.10 -15.81 -35.54
C TYR A 352 -6.41 -17.08 -36.30
N ASN A 353 -6.48 -17.01 -37.65
CA ASN A 353 -6.50 -18.20 -38.50
C ASN A 353 -5.09 -18.83 -38.60
N ALA A 354 -5.01 -19.96 -39.28
CA ALA A 354 -3.72 -20.67 -39.49
C ALA A 354 -2.69 -19.84 -40.30
N ARG A 355 -3.10 -18.79 -40.98
CA ARG A 355 -2.24 -17.87 -41.75
C ARG A 355 -1.82 -16.64 -40.95
N GLY A 356 -2.17 -16.56 -39.65
CA GLY A 356 -1.84 -15.42 -38.80
C GLY A 356 -2.72 -14.19 -38.99
N THR A 357 -3.84 -14.29 -39.74
CA THR A 357 -4.79 -13.20 -39.92
C THR A 357 -5.70 -13.09 -38.70
N LEU A 358 -5.83 -11.88 -38.12
CA LEU A 358 -6.76 -11.63 -37.02
C LEU A 358 -8.21 -11.79 -37.51
N LEU A 359 -8.94 -12.71 -36.87
CA LEU A 359 -10.34 -12.98 -37.16
C LEU A 359 -11.29 -12.25 -36.21
N ARG A 360 -10.92 -12.16 -34.96
CA ARG A 360 -11.73 -11.58 -33.89
C ARG A 360 -10.87 -11.07 -32.75
N GLU A 361 -11.29 -10.01 -32.11
CA GLU A 361 -10.69 -9.49 -30.88
C GLU A 361 -11.78 -9.24 -29.86
N ASP A 362 -11.66 -9.90 -28.69
CA ASP A 362 -12.53 -9.71 -27.54
C ASP A 362 -11.78 -8.90 -26.47
N GLY A 363 -12.49 -8.00 -25.77
CA GLY A 363 -11.88 -7.11 -24.78
C GLY A 363 -10.92 -6.08 -25.40
N LYS A 364 -11.22 -5.60 -26.60
CA LYS A 364 -10.47 -4.51 -27.23
C LYS A 364 -10.68 -3.23 -26.43
N TYR A 365 -9.60 -2.58 -26.01
CA TYR A 365 -9.67 -1.25 -25.43
C TYR A 365 -9.77 -0.21 -26.53
N GLY A 366 -10.76 0.65 -26.42
CA GLY A 366 -10.96 1.70 -27.43
C GLY A 366 -12.28 2.46 -27.25
N PRO A 367 -12.59 3.38 -28.16
CA PRO A 367 -13.83 4.13 -28.11
C PRO A 367 -15.03 3.20 -28.36
N MET A 368 -16.03 3.29 -27.50
CA MET A 368 -17.31 2.64 -27.64
C MET A 368 -18.42 3.67 -27.45
N THR A 369 -19.43 3.59 -28.33
CA THR A 369 -20.62 4.42 -28.15
C THR A 369 -21.56 3.78 -27.14
N VAL A 370 -21.87 4.50 -26.08
CA VAL A 370 -22.83 4.09 -25.06
C VAL A 370 -23.95 5.10 -24.95
N THR A 371 -25.13 4.65 -24.55
CA THR A 371 -26.25 5.56 -24.25
C THR A 371 -26.37 5.70 -22.75
N VAL A 372 -26.19 6.90 -22.24
CA VAL A 372 -26.36 7.26 -20.85
C VAL A 372 -27.45 8.31 -20.75
N ASP A 373 -28.49 8.04 -19.99
CA ASP A 373 -29.66 8.93 -19.84
C ASP A 373 -30.27 9.36 -21.18
N GLY A 374 -30.34 8.43 -22.14
CA GLY A 374 -30.88 8.69 -23.48
C GLY A 374 -29.92 9.43 -24.43
N VAL A 375 -28.72 9.81 -23.97
CA VAL A 375 -27.73 10.53 -24.78
C VAL A 375 -26.60 9.60 -25.20
N GLN A 376 -26.28 9.57 -26.49
CA GLN A 376 -25.12 8.83 -26.99
C GLN A 376 -23.80 9.54 -26.58
N ARG A 377 -22.89 8.78 -25.99
CA ARG A 377 -21.56 9.24 -25.61
C ARG A 377 -20.49 8.28 -26.11
N GLN A 378 -19.34 8.82 -26.49
CA GLN A 378 -18.15 8.02 -26.75
C GLN A 378 -17.42 7.83 -25.41
N VAL A 379 -17.18 6.57 -25.04
CA VAL A 379 -16.37 6.20 -23.87
C VAL A 379 -15.27 5.25 -24.30
N ASN A 380 -14.13 5.28 -23.62
CA ASN A 380 -13.09 4.27 -23.79
C ASN A 380 -13.35 3.15 -22.80
N THR A 381 -13.40 1.93 -23.28
CA THR A 381 -13.65 0.73 -22.47
C THR A 381 -12.52 -0.27 -22.64
#